data_958406b1e49e1d82066ebaa77ef07caa
#
_entry.id   958406b1e49e1d82066ebaa77ef07caa
#
_cell.length_a   1.000
_cell.length_b   1.000
_cell.length_c   1.000
_cell.angle_alpha   90.00
_cell.angle_beta   90.00
_cell.angle_gamma   90.00
#
_symmetry.space_group_name_H-M   'P 1'
#
loop_
_entity.id
_entity.type
_entity.pdbx_description
1 polymer ?
#
loop_
_entity_poly.entity_id
_entity_poly.type
_entity_poly.pdbx_seq_one_letter_code
_entity_poly.pdbx_strand_id
1 'polypeptide(L)'
;MAFKIKVNTEEGYILIRHYGETDLNENIQIGEKALQVAIKNRIKNVLVDVTGLTGGVSITDLFASTSHLAESTAEKPKTAIYGRQDQQRELEFIETVGLNRSMPIKSFMDRNAALAWLLMGNKRNSD
;
A
#
# COMPACT_ATOMS: atom_id res chain seq x y z
N MET A 1 -11.48 -11.34 9.91
CA MET A 1 -10.70 -10.24 9.34
C MET A 1 -11.07 -10.07 7.86
N ALA A 2 -11.16 -8.86 7.38
CA ALA A 2 -11.62 -8.63 6.03
C ALA A 2 -10.71 -7.67 5.26
N PHE A 3 -10.60 -7.92 3.99
CA PHE A 3 -9.92 -6.99 3.10
C PHE A 3 -10.66 -6.97 1.77
N LYS A 4 -10.36 -5.95 0.96
CA LYS A 4 -10.94 -5.81 -0.36
C LYS A 4 -9.85 -5.34 -1.32
N ILE A 5 -9.76 -5.99 -2.48
CA ILE A 5 -8.86 -5.57 -3.55
C ILE A 5 -9.71 -5.16 -4.73
N LYS A 6 -9.48 -3.96 -5.24
CA LYS A 6 -10.20 -3.43 -6.38
C LYS A 6 -9.22 -2.87 -7.39
N VAL A 7 -9.37 -3.27 -8.65
CA VAL A 7 -8.51 -2.80 -9.74
C VAL A 7 -9.20 -1.64 -10.45
N ASN A 8 -8.52 -0.50 -10.51
CA ASN A 8 -8.99 0.64 -11.28
C ASN A 8 -8.13 0.76 -12.53
N THR A 9 -8.59 0.16 -13.62
CA THR A 9 -7.82 0.13 -14.87
C THR A 9 -7.82 1.48 -15.58
N GLU A 10 -8.85 2.29 -15.40
CA GLU A 10 -8.92 3.61 -16.03
C GLU A 10 -7.83 4.54 -15.49
N GLU A 11 -7.65 4.54 -14.17
CA GLU A 11 -6.67 5.42 -13.56
C GLU A 11 -5.33 4.75 -13.31
N GLY A 12 -5.29 3.43 -13.39
CA GLY A 12 -4.04 2.68 -13.31
C GLY A 12 -3.53 2.44 -11.91
N TYR A 13 -4.41 2.10 -10.98
CA TYR A 13 -3.98 1.74 -9.63
C TYR A 13 -4.84 0.60 -9.06
N ILE A 14 -4.30 -0.03 -8.03
CA ILE A 14 -5.00 -1.07 -7.29
C ILE A 14 -5.29 -0.53 -5.90
N LEU A 15 -6.55 -0.67 -5.48
CA LEU A 15 -6.95 -0.32 -4.12
C LEU A 15 -6.97 -1.58 -3.28
N ILE A 16 -6.28 -1.54 -2.14
CA ILE A 16 -6.35 -2.57 -1.12
C ILE A 16 -6.92 -1.91 0.13
N ARG A 17 -8.07 -2.40 0.60
CA ARG A 17 -8.69 -1.85 1.79
C ARG A 17 -8.75 -2.92 2.87
N HIS A 18 -8.23 -2.58 4.04
CA HIS A 18 -8.22 -3.48 5.20
C HIS A 18 -9.30 -3.08 6.20
N TYR A 19 -9.95 -4.07 6.78
CA TYR A 19 -10.99 -3.86 7.78
C TYR A 19 -10.71 -4.69 9.02
N GLY A 20 -11.12 -4.18 10.19
CA GLY A 20 -11.04 -4.94 11.43
C GLY A 20 -9.61 -5.19 11.87
N GLU A 21 -9.39 -6.29 12.59
CA GLU A 21 -8.08 -6.67 13.06
C GLU A 21 -7.35 -7.47 11.99
N THR A 22 -6.03 -7.36 11.97
CA THR A 22 -5.20 -8.09 11.03
C THR A 22 -3.98 -8.65 11.75
N ASP A 23 -3.35 -9.66 11.15
CA ASP A 23 -2.11 -10.22 11.67
C ASP A 23 -1.05 -10.30 10.56
N LEU A 24 0.16 -10.70 10.96
CA LEU A 24 1.29 -10.75 10.04
C LEU A 24 1.03 -11.64 8.82
N ASN A 25 0.53 -12.85 9.04
CA ASN A 25 0.28 -13.78 7.95
C ASN A 25 -0.73 -13.22 6.95
N GLU A 26 -1.79 -12.61 7.45
CA GLU A 26 -2.82 -12.02 6.60
C GLU A 26 -2.25 -10.87 5.79
N ASN A 27 -1.44 -10.02 6.42
CA ASN A 27 -0.82 -8.89 5.72
C ASN A 27 0.09 -9.37 4.60
N ILE A 28 0.87 -10.41 4.84
CA ILE A 28 1.76 -10.97 3.82
C ILE A 28 0.94 -11.55 2.67
N GLN A 29 -0.09 -12.33 2.97
CA GLN A 29 -0.93 -12.95 1.95
C GLN A 29 -1.65 -11.91 1.09
N ILE A 30 -2.16 -10.85 1.72
CA ILE A 30 -2.83 -9.77 0.99
C ILE A 30 -1.83 -9.06 0.08
N GLY A 31 -0.63 -8.79 0.58
CA GLY A 31 0.42 -8.16 -0.20
C GLY A 31 0.83 -8.99 -1.41
N GLU A 32 0.99 -10.29 -1.22
CA GLU A 32 1.35 -11.18 -2.32
C GLU A 32 0.24 -11.24 -3.36
N LYS A 33 -1.02 -11.31 -2.92
CA LYS A 33 -2.15 -11.34 -3.84
C LYS A 33 -2.25 -10.03 -4.63
N ALA A 34 -2.06 -8.90 -3.95
CA ALA A 34 -2.08 -7.60 -4.61
C ALA A 34 -0.97 -7.49 -5.65
N LEU A 35 0.21 -8.01 -5.33
CA LEU A 35 1.34 -8.00 -6.26
C LEU A 35 1.02 -8.82 -7.51
N GLN A 36 0.41 -10.00 -7.36
CA GLN A 36 0.01 -10.82 -8.48
C GLN A 36 -1.02 -10.10 -9.36
N VAL A 37 -1.99 -9.45 -8.73
CA VAL A 37 -3.00 -8.69 -9.46
C VAL A 37 -2.37 -7.52 -10.21
N ALA A 38 -1.41 -6.85 -9.59
CA ALA A 38 -0.69 -5.73 -10.21
C ALA A 38 0.07 -6.20 -11.46
N ILE A 39 0.79 -7.29 -11.34
CA ILE A 39 1.56 -7.85 -12.45
C ILE A 39 0.63 -8.25 -13.59
N LYS A 40 -0.46 -8.95 -13.27
CA LYS A 40 -1.42 -9.40 -14.26
C LYS A 40 -2.03 -8.25 -15.05
N ASN A 41 -2.28 -7.14 -14.39
CA ASN A 41 -2.92 -5.97 -14.99
C ASN A 41 -1.92 -4.91 -15.45
N ARG A 42 -0.64 -5.16 -15.30
CA ARG A 42 0.45 -4.22 -15.66
C ARG A 42 0.29 -2.89 -14.94
N ILE A 43 -0.11 -2.94 -13.68
CA ILE A 43 -0.28 -1.75 -12.85
C ILE A 43 0.87 -1.70 -11.84
N LYS A 44 1.46 -0.51 -11.68
CA LYS A 44 2.59 -0.30 -10.78
C LYS A 44 2.25 0.59 -9.59
N ASN A 45 1.00 1.01 -9.49
CA ASN A 45 0.55 1.91 -8.43
C ASN A 45 -0.44 1.21 -7.52
N VAL A 46 -0.20 1.29 -6.21
CA VAL A 46 -1.06 0.64 -5.21
C VAL A 46 -1.46 1.66 -4.16
N LEU A 47 -2.75 1.73 -3.88
CA LEU A 47 -3.28 2.54 -2.79
C LEU A 47 -3.76 1.59 -1.70
N VAL A 48 -3.15 1.68 -0.52
CA VAL A 48 -3.50 0.85 0.63
C VAL A 48 -4.28 1.71 1.61
N ASP A 49 -5.54 1.37 1.86
CA ASP A 49 -6.42 2.08 2.78
C ASP A 49 -6.51 1.29 4.08
N VAL A 50 -5.93 1.83 5.15
CA VAL A 50 -5.92 1.18 6.47
C VAL A 50 -6.84 1.89 7.46
N THR A 51 -7.69 2.81 6.97
CA THR A 51 -8.60 3.55 7.85
C THR A 51 -9.61 2.65 8.55
N GLY A 52 -9.92 1.50 7.98
CA GLY A 52 -10.88 0.56 8.56
C GLY A 52 -10.29 -0.41 9.58
N LEU A 53 -8.98 -0.36 9.81
CA LEU A 53 -8.36 -1.25 10.79
C LEU A 53 -8.74 -0.85 12.21
N THR A 54 -9.07 -1.83 13.03
CA THR A 54 -9.40 -1.64 14.44
C THR A 54 -8.32 -2.30 15.29
N GLY A 55 -8.25 -1.94 16.58
CA GLY A 55 -7.28 -2.53 17.49
C GLY A 55 -5.85 -2.03 17.30
N GLY A 56 -5.66 -1.06 16.41
CA GLY A 56 -4.33 -0.53 16.10
C GLY A 56 -3.59 -1.39 15.08
N VAL A 57 -2.65 -0.78 14.37
CA VAL A 57 -1.81 -1.47 13.41
C VAL A 57 -0.49 -1.78 14.11
N SER A 58 -0.10 -3.05 14.14
CA SER A 58 1.15 -3.44 14.79
C SER A 58 2.34 -2.96 13.96
N ILE A 59 3.23 -2.21 14.58
CA ILE A 59 4.46 -1.75 13.91
C ILE A 59 5.28 -2.94 13.43
N THR A 60 5.37 -3.97 14.26
CA THR A 60 6.12 -5.18 13.90
C THR A 60 5.54 -5.84 12.66
N ASP A 61 4.22 -5.96 12.61
CA ASP A 61 3.55 -6.60 11.48
C ASP A 61 3.71 -5.78 10.20
N LEU A 62 3.60 -4.46 10.31
CA LEU A 62 3.80 -3.59 9.15
C LEU A 62 5.24 -3.68 8.65
N PHE A 63 6.19 -3.69 9.56
CA PHE A 63 7.61 -3.83 9.22
C PHE A 63 7.84 -5.14 8.46
N ALA A 64 7.35 -6.24 9.01
CA ALA A 64 7.57 -7.57 8.42
C ALA A 64 6.90 -7.68 7.04
N SER A 65 5.68 -7.17 6.90
CA SER A 65 4.97 -7.20 5.61
C SER A 65 5.71 -6.38 4.55
N THR A 66 6.16 -5.18 4.93
CA THR A 66 6.87 -4.29 4.01
C THR A 66 8.19 -4.91 3.57
N SER A 67 8.91 -5.52 4.52
CA SER A 67 10.19 -6.17 4.22
C SER A 67 9.98 -7.36 3.29
N HIS A 68 8.95 -8.16 3.53
CA HIS A 68 8.62 -9.31 2.69
C HIS A 68 8.33 -8.88 1.26
N LEU A 69 7.52 -7.84 1.09
CA LEU A 69 7.19 -7.34 -0.25
C LEU A 69 8.42 -6.80 -0.96
N ALA A 70 9.27 -6.07 -0.25
CA ALA A 70 10.49 -5.52 -0.84
C ALA A 70 11.44 -6.61 -1.32
N GLU A 71 11.47 -7.75 -0.63
CA GLU A 71 12.33 -8.86 -1.01
C GLU A 71 11.72 -9.71 -2.13
N SER A 72 10.40 -9.70 -2.26
CA SER A 72 9.68 -10.58 -3.18
C SER A 72 9.62 -10.10 -4.61
N THR A 73 10.01 -8.86 -4.87
CA THR A 73 9.82 -8.28 -6.21
C THR A 73 11.00 -7.47 -6.66
N ALA A 74 11.36 -7.64 -7.93
CA ALA A 74 12.39 -6.83 -8.57
C ALA A 74 11.84 -5.46 -8.95
N GLU A 75 10.57 -5.42 -9.39
CA GLU A 75 9.89 -4.17 -9.70
C GLU A 75 8.99 -3.81 -8.53
N LYS A 76 9.39 -2.83 -7.75
CA LYS A 76 8.67 -2.43 -6.56
C LYS A 76 7.56 -1.46 -6.91
N PRO A 77 6.31 -1.78 -6.57
CA PRO A 77 5.19 -0.89 -6.90
C PRO A 77 5.26 0.40 -6.09
N LYS A 78 4.83 1.49 -6.72
CA LYS A 78 4.67 2.76 -6.05
C LYS A 78 3.44 2.64 -5.15
N THR A 79 3.60 2.85 -3.86
CA THR A 79 2.56 2.57 -2.87
C THR A 79 2.23 3.79 -2.03
N ALA A 80 0.97 4.20 -2.05
CA ALA A 80 0.46 5.22 -1.15
C ALA A 80 -0.33 4.52 -0.05
N ILE A 81 -0.09 4.88 1.20
CA ILE A 81 -0.85 4.34 2.33
C ILE A 81 -1.71 5.45 2.90
N TYR A 82 -3.02 5.22 2.91
CA TYR A 82 -3.97 6.18 3.43
C TYR A 82 -4.49 5.70 4.79
N GLY A 83 -4.27 6.50 5.81
CA GLY A 83 -4.65 6.14 7.17
C GLY A 83 -5.25 7.27 7.97
N ARG A 84 -5.61 6.96 9.23
CA ARG A 84 -6.14 7.94 10.16
C ARG A 84 -5.02 8.66 10.89
N GLN A 85 -5.33 9.81 11.46
CA GLN A 85 -4.38 10.60 12.21
C GLN A 85 -3.73 9.81 13.35
N ASP A 86 -4.50 8.96 14.00
CA ASP A 86 -3.98 8.15 15.12
C ASP A 86 -3.05 7.02 14.66
N GLN A 87 -2.96 6.77 13.37
CA GLN A 87 -2.05 5.78 12.79
C GLN A 87 -0.79 6.40 12.21
N GLN A 88 -0.67 7.71 12.29
CA GLN A 88 0.40 8.44 11.60
C GLN A 88 1.80 7.95 11.95
N ARG A 89 2.06 7.70 13.23
CA ARG A 89 3.39 7.29 13.68
C ARG A 89 3.81 5.96 13.06
N GLU A 90 2.91 5.01 13.05
CA GLU A 90 3.18 3.68 12.47
C GLU A 90 3.39 3.78 10.95
N LEU A 91 2.59 4.61 10.30
CA LEU A 91 2.70 4.77 8.85
C LEU A 91 4.00 5.47 8.45
N GLU A 92 4.44 6.46 9.22
CA GLU A 92 5.72 7.11 8.97
C GLU A 92 6.88 6.14 9.15
N PHE A 93 6.77 5.23 10.11
CA PHE A 93 7.76 4.19 10.30
C PHE A 93 7.87 3.32 9.05
N ILE A 94 6.74 2.95 8.46
CA ILE A 94 6.72 2.13 7.25
C ILE A 94 7.31 2.88 6.06
N GLU A 95 7.12 4.19 5.96
CA GLU A 95 7.79 4.98 4.92
C GLU A 95 9.30 4.84 5.06
N THR A 96 9.81 4.93 6.28
CA THR A 96 11.24 4.82 6.53
C THR A 96 11.76 3.44 6.14
N VAL A 97 11.04 2.39 6.51
CA VAL A 97 11.42 1.01 6.14
C VAL A 97 11.43 0.86 4.62
N GLY A 98 10.41 1.38 3.95
CA GLY A 98 10.32 1.31 2.49
C GLY A 98 11.48 2.01 1.81
N LEU A 99 11.82 3.22 2.28
CA LEU A 99 12.94 3.97 1.72
C LEU A 99 14.25 3.21 1.88
N ASN A 100 14.47 2.60 3.03
CA ASN A 100 15.69 1.84 3.29
C ASN A 100 15.79 0.58 2.41
N ARG A 101 14.70 0.13 1.84
CA ARG A 101 14.66 -1.04 0.96
C ARG A 101 14.35 -0.67 -0.47
N SER A 102 14.52 0.60 -0.82
CA SER A 102 14.27 1.13 -2.16
C SER A 102 12.83 0.91 -2.64
N MET A 103 11.89 0.87 -1.72
CA MET A 103 10.48 0.70 -2.03
C MET A 103 9.77 2.05 -1.92
N PRO A 104 9.18 2.57 -3.01
CA PRO A 104 8.57 3.90 -3.00
C PRO A 104 7.22 3.89 -2.30
N ILE A 105 7.25 4.13 -0.99
CA ILE A 105 6.07 4.16 -0.13
C ILE A 105 5.94 5.54 0.51
N LYS A 106 4.73 6.08 0.52
CA LYS A 106 4.44 7.32 1.20
C LYS A 106 3.07 7.24 1.88
N SER A 107 2.97 7.80 3.08
CA SER A 107 1.72 7.78 3.84
C SER A 107 1.01 9.11 3.77
N PHE A 108 -0.32 9.04 3.87
CA PHE A 108 -1.19 10.21 3.77
C PHE A 108 -2.36 10.08 4.74
N MET A 109 -2.84 11.23 5.23
CA MET A 109 -4.05 11.30 6.04
C MET A 109 -5.23 11.80 5.22
N ASP A 110 -5.03 12.09 3.94
CA ASP A 110 -6.05 12.57 3.01
C ASP A 110 -6.01 11.72 1.74
N ARG A 111 -7.15 11.13 1.40
CA ARG A 111 -7.26 10.24 0.25
C ARG A 111 -6.91 10.96 -1.07
N ASN A 112 -7.37 12.19 -1.23
CA ASN A 112 -7.10 12.93 -2.48
C ASN A 112 -5.63 13.23 -2.65
N ALA A 113 -4.93 13.55 -1.56
CA ALA A 113 -3.49 13.76 -1.60
C ALA A 113 -2.75 12.47 -1.95
N ALA A 114 -3.22 11.34 -1.41
CA ALA A 114 -2.62 10.04 -1.71
C ALA A 114 -2.74 9.72 -3.19
N LEU A 115 -3.92 9.90 -3.75
CA LEU A 115 -4.15 9.63 -5.19
C LEU A 115 -3.37 10.59 -6.07
N ALA A 116 -3.31 11.87 -5.70
CA ALA A 116 -2.56 12.85 -6.48
C ALA A 116 -1.09 12.47 -6.58
N TRP A 117 -0.49 12.07 -5.45
CA TRP A 117 0.90 11.63 -5.46
C TRP A 117 1.08 10.35 -6.26
N LEU A 118 0.19 9.39 -6.05
CA LEU A 118 0.27 8.07 -6.67
C LEU A 118 0.19 8.15 -8.19
N LEU A 119 -0.69 8.99 -8.70
CA LEU A 119 -1.00 9.05 -10.13
C LEU A 119 -0.25 10.13 -10.90
N MET A 120 0.57 10.93 -10.24
CA MET A 120 1.20 12.05 -10.93
C MET A 120 2.14 11.61 -12.05
N GLY A 121 2.73 10.42 -11.96
CA GLY A 121 3.56 9.89 -13.05
C GLY A 121 2.75 9.42 -14.24
N ASN A 122 1.51 8.98 -14.00
CA ASN A 122 0.65 8.45 -15.05
C ASN A 122 0.17 9.54 -16.01
N LYS A 123 -0.06 10.74 -15.50
CA LYS A 123 -0.61 11.82 -16.31
C LYS A 123 0.31 12.28 -17.42
N ARG A 124 1.61 12.13 -17.22
CA ARG A 124 2.57 12.56 -18.23
C ARG A 124 2.59 11.67 -19.45
N ASN A 125 2.16 10.44 -19.27
CA ASN A 125 2.18 9.47 -20.36
C ASN A 125 1.09 9.74 -21.40
N SER A 126 0.17 10.59 -21.09
CA SER A 126 -0.92 10.93 -22.00
C SER A 126 -0.56 12.07 -22.97
N ASP A 127 0.57 12.68 -22.78
CA ASP A 127 1.01 13.80 -23.62
C ASP A 127 1.49 13.35 -25.03
#